data_4646f773853e2151ec488d4d6d58ee35
#
_entry.id   4646f773853e2151ec488d4d6d58ee35
#
_cell.length_a   1.000
_cell.length_b   1.000
_cell.length_c   1.000
_cell.angle_alpha   90.00
_cell.angle_beta   90.00
_cell.angle_gamma   90.00
#
_symmetry.space_group_name_H-M   'P 1'
#
loop_
_entity.id
_entity.type
_entity.pdbx_description
1 polymer ?
#
loop_
_entity_poly.entity_id
_entity_poly.type
_entity_poly.pdbx_seq_one_letter_code
_entity_poly.pdbx_strand_id
1 'polypeptide(L)'
;MDLLLILTYTAICVGIFKIFKIPLNKWTVPTAVLGGVFIIGALITLMNYNHPYAQTARDYYVSTPVVPLVKGRVTEVPVKPNQEVKQGDVLFKIDPVRFEQKVNSVAARLTASKESLKSISARLRSAVLDRDRAKELMRRGIGKQRDLDVTQANVDDITAQIDQQKATIEDLQAQLSEAQNNLDQTVVYAPSDGYVLQMALR
;
A
#
# COMPACT_ATOMS: atom_id res chain seq x y z
N MET A 1 8.53 9.82 48.53
CA MET A 1 8.05 8.81 49.51
C MET A 1 9.08 8.56 50.62
N ASP A 2 10.37 8.59 50.29
CA ASP A 2 11.47 8.27 51.18
C ASP A 2 11.59 9.19 52.40
N LEU A 3 11.30 10.49 52.23
CA LEU A 3 11.32 11.49 53.31
C LEU A 3 10.26 11.20 54.36
N LEU A 4 9.10 10.69 53.98
CA LEU A 4 8.02 10.33 54.90
C LEU A 4 8.38 9.09 55.72
N LEU A 5 9.05 8.10 55.13
CA LEU A 5 9.57 6.89 55.81
C LEU A 5 10.62 7.27 56.89
N ILE A 6 11.54 8.18 56.53
CA ILE A 6 12.58 8.65 57.48
C ILE A 6 11.92 9.42 58.63
N LEU A 7 10.95 10.27 58.38
CA LEU A 7 10.23 11.04 59.40
C LEU A 7 9.42 10.13 60.34
N THR A 8 8.73 9.13 59.80
CA THR A 8 7.96 8.17 60.62
C THR A 8 8.86 7.33 61.49
N TYR A 9 9.99 6.83 60.92
CA TYR A 9 10.97 6.09 61.70
C TYR A 9 11.59 6.91 62.85
N THR A 10 11.99 8.14 62.56
CA THR A 10 12.55 9.04 63.60
C THR A 10 11.52 9.37 64.68
N ALA A 11 10.25 9.61 64.34
CA ALA A 11 9.19 9.82 65.30
C ALA A 11 8.97 8.60 66.22
N ILE A 12 8.97 7.39 65.63
CA ILE A 12 8.87 6.13 66.39
C ILE A 12 10.07 5.94 67.35
N CYS A 13 11.27 6.17 66.86
CA CYS A 13 12.48 6.09 67.71
C CYS A 13 12.41 7.07 68.86
N VAL A 14 12.07 8.33 68.64
CA VAL A 14 11.90 9.34 69.71
C VAL A 14 10.82 8.92 70.71
N GLY A 15 9.70 8.35 70.22
CA GLY A 15 8.66 7.79 71.09
C GLY A 15 9.16 6.68 71.99
N ILE A 16 9.89 5.70 71.45
CA ILE A 16 10.48 4.56 72.18
C ILE A 16 11.47 5.06 73.21
N PHE A 17 12.41 5.96 72.84
CA PHE A 17 13.38 6.52 73.75
C PHE A 17 12.72 7.23 74.96
N LYS A 18 11.60 7.95 74.70
CA LYS A 18 10.87 8.69 75.74
C LYS A 18 10.06 7.77 76.67
N ILE A 19 9.40 6.75 76.13
CA ILE A 19 8.57 5.81 76.89
C ILE A 19 9.45 4.92 77.77
N PHE A 20 10.54 4.37 77.27
CA PHE A 20 11.43 3.46 77.96
C PHE A 20 12.56 4.19 78.74
N LYS A 21 12.57 5.54 78.74
CA LYS A 21 13.58 6.38 79.42
C LYS A 21 15.01 5.96 79.14
N ILE A 22 15.28 5.59 77.86
CA ILE A 22 16.61 5.12 77.41
C ILE A 22 17.56 6.33 77.41
N PRO A 23 18.74 6.25 78.10
CA PRO A 23 19.66 7.37 78.09
C PRO A 23 20.27 7.60 76.70
N LEU A 24 20.27 8.85 76.23
CA LEU A 24 20.93 9.25 74.98
C LEU A 24 22.48 9.18 75.16
N ASN A 25 23.06 8.07 74.83
CA ASN A 25 24.50 7.80 74.95
C ASN A 25 25.14 7.68 73.57
N LYS A 26 26.50 7.75 73.53
CA LYS A 26 27.31 7.60 72.29
C LYS A 26 27.08 6.25 71.59
N TRP A 27 26.43 5.30 72.17
CA TRP A 27 26.15 4.00 71.63
C TRP A 27 24.67 3.81 71.22
N THR A 28 23.73 4.42 71.93
CA THR A 28 22.27 4.27 71.65
C THR A 28 21.80 5.03 70.43
N VAL A 29 22.31 6.22 70.20
CA VAL A 29 21.94 7.02 69.03
C VAL A 29 22.47 6.41 67.71
N PRO A 30 23.75 6.04 67.60
CA PRO A 30 24.26 5.39 66.40
C PRO A 30 23.56 4.07 66.09
N THR A 31 23.24 3.22 67.09
CA THR A 31 22.49 1.99 66.87
C THR A 31 21.07 2.21 66.35
N ALA A 32 20.37 3.25 66.82
CA ALA A 32 19.07 3.60 66.29
C ALA A 32 19.16 4.09 64.83
N VAL A 33 20.17 4.88 64.50
CA VAL A 33 20.44 5.31 63.11
C VAL A 33 20.75 4.12 62.18
N LEU A 34 21.66 3.23 62.61
CA LEU A 34 22.00 2.02 61.86
C LEU A 34 20.77 1.11 61.64
N GLY A 35 19.94 0.92 62.68
CA GLY A 35 18.68 0.21 62.60
C GLY A 35 17.74 0.81 61.56
N GLY A 36 17.66 2.15 61.52
CA GLY A 36 16.88 2.88 60.54
C GLY A 36 17.36 2.66 59.09
N VAL A 37 18.68 2.77 58.88
CA VAL A 37 19.28 2.53 57.56
C VAL A 37 18.98 1.10 57.09
N PHE A 38 19.10 0.13 58.01
CA PHE A 38 18.85 -1.29 57.67
C PHE A 38 17.34 -1.53 57.35
N ILE A 39 16.45 -1.07 58.23
CA ILE A 39 15.01 -1.30 58.07
C ILE A 39 14.47 -0.55 56.82
N ILE A 40 14.82 0.72 56.66
CA ILE A 40 14.38 1.53 55.53
C ILE A 40 14.99 0.99 54.22
N GLY A 41 16.26 0.61 54.23
CA GLY A 41 16.93 0.01 53.08
C GLY A 41 16.29 -1.32 52.67
N ALA A 42 15.97 -2.18 53.66
CA ALA A 42 15.28 -3.44 53.39
C ALA A 42 13.87 -3.22 52.86
N LEU A 43 13.11 -2.26 53.40
CA LEU A 43 11.78 -1.91 52.88
C LEU A 43 11.81 -1.35 51.46
N ILE A 44 12.73 -0.44 51.15
CA ILE A 44 12.90 0.10 49.82
C ILE A 44 13.29 -1.00 48.83
N THR A 45 14.21 -1.87 49.22
CA THR A 45 14.62 -3.00 48.36
C THR A 45 13.47 -3.96 48.10
N LEU A 46 12.71 -4.32 49.14
CA LEU A 46 11.55 -5.20 49.05
C LEU A 46 10.45 -4.57 48.17
N MET A 47 10.21 -3.28 48.35
CA MET A 47 9.24 -2.55 47.58
C MET A 47 9.65 -2.46 46.10
N ASN A 48 10.90 -2.19 45.80
CA ASN A 48 11.42 -2.15 44.43
C ASN A 48 11.44 -3.52 43.74
N TYR A 49 11.66 -4.58 44.52
CA TYR A 49 11.61 -5.96 44.05
C TYR A 49 10.17 -6.38 43.66
N ASN A 50 9.19 -6.06 44.51
CA ASN A 50 7.78 -6.42 44.26
C ASN A 50 7.05 -5.50 43.27
N HIS A 51 7.51 -4.27 43.14
CA HIS A 51 6.90 -3.23 42.25
C HIS A 51 8.00 -2.60 41.40
N PRO A 52 8.50 -3.32 40.37
CA PRO A 52 9.50 -2.73 39.47
C PRO A 52 8.94 -1.48 38.81
N TYR A 53 9.61 -0.36 39.03
CA TYR A 53 9.21 0.94 38.50
C TYR A 53 10.03 1.27 37.26
N ALA A 54 9.33 1.50 36.15
CA ALA A 54 9.94 2.03 34.94
C ALA A 54 9.52 3.48 34.76
N GLN A 55 10.48 4.39 34.62
CA GLN A 55 10.19 5.83 34.36
C GLN A 55 9.66 6.07 32.96
N THR A 56 9.99 5.23 32.00
CA THR A 56 9.51 5.32 30.62
C THR A 56 9.15 3.92 30.12
N ALA A 57 7.85 3.72 29.87
CA ALA A 57 7.38 2.61 29.05
C ALA A 57 7.17 3.12 27.63
N ARG A 58 7.76 2.47 26.65
CA ARG A 58 7.55 2.77 25.22
C ARG A 58 6.98 1.53 24.56
N ASP A 59 5.82 1.70 23.99
CA ASP A 59 5.20 0.68 23.14
C ASP A 59 5.66 0.91 21.70
N TYR A 60 6.30 -0.08 21.09
CA TYR A 60 6.78 -0.02 19.71
C TYR A 60 5.82 -0.83 18.85
N TYR A 61 5.16 -0.16 17.94
CA TYR A 61 4.35 -0.81 16.90
C TYR A 61 4.84 -0.37 15.51
N VAL A 62 4.75 -1.29 14.58
CA VAL A 62 5.05 -1.00 13.17
C VAL A 62 3.78 -0.43 12.53
N SER A 63 3.84 0.81 12.07
CA SER A 63 2.76 1.41 11.30
C SER A 63 3.12 1.43 9.81
N THR A 64 2.24 0.89 8.98
CA THR A 64 2.38 0.91 7.52
C THR A 64 1.41 1.95 6.96
N PRO A 65 1.90 3.04 6.35
CA PRO A 65 1.03 4.00 5.70
C PRO A 65 0.44 3.38 4.43
N VAL A 66 -0.89 3.33 4.34
CA VAL A 66 -1.61 2.91 3.13
C VAL A 66 -1.97 4.15 2.33
N VAL A 67 -1.33 4.31 1.17
CA VAL A 67 -1.54 5.44 0.26
C VAL A 67 -2.16 4.92 -1.04
N PRO A 68 -3.21 5.56 -1.57
CA PRO A 68 -3.78 5.16 -2.86
C PRO A 68 -2.79 5.43 -4.00
N LEU A 69 -2.76 4.53 -4.97
CA LEU A 69 -1.92 4.67 -6.16
C LEU A 69 -2.54 5.63 -7.19
N VAL A 70 -3.87 5.80 -7.15
CA VAL A 70 -4.62 6.71 -8.03
C VAL A 70 -5.16 7.91 -7.26
N LYS A 71 -5.18 9.07 -7.91
CA LYS A 71 -5.68 10.32 -7.31
C LYS A 71 -7.16 10.50 -7.62
N GLY A 72 -7.97 10.72 -6.59
CA GLY A 72 -9.39 10.98 -6.74
C GLY A 72 -10.06 11.34 -5.42
N ARG A 73 -11.36 11.68 -5.48
CA ARG A 73 -12.16 11.97 -4.31
C ARG A 73 -12.55 10.67 -3.62
N VAL A 74 -12.38 10.58 -2.31
CA VAL A 74 -12.87 9.45 -1.52
C VAL A 74 -14.38 9.55 -1.40
N THR A 75 -15.07 8.46 -1.74
CA THR A 75 -16.54 8.37 -1.69
C THR A 75 -17.04 7.62 -0.48
N GLU A 76 -16.30 6.62 -0.03
CA GLU A 76 -16.71 5.74 1.06
C GLU A 76 -15.51 5.32 1.90
N VAL A 77 -15.69 5.31 3.23
CA VAL A 77 -14.70 4.80 4.19
C VAL A 77 -15.41 3.86 5.15
N PRO A 78 -15.47 2.55 4.87
CA PRO A 78 -16.21 1.59 5.66
C PRO A 78 -15.57 1.29 7.01
N VAL A 79 -14.27 1.54 7.18
CA VAL A 79 -13.52 1.25 8.40
C VAL A 79 -13.53 2.41 9.39
N LYS A 80 -13.37 2.08 10.68
CA LYS A 80 -13.30 3.06 11.79
C LYS A 80 -11.91 3.04 12.44
N PRO A 81 -11.50 4.15 13.09
CA PRO A 81 -10.28 4.14 13.92
C PRO A 81 -10.36 3.06 14.99
N ASN A 82 -9.23 2.40 15.26
CA ASN A 82 -9.06 1.28 16.19
C ASN A 82 -9.87 0.02 15.84
N GLN A 83 -10.32 -0.11 14.59
CA GLN A 83 -10.96 -1.32 14.09
C GLN A 83 -9.91 -2.33 13.64
N GLU A 84 -10.11 -3.60 14.00
CA GLU A 84 -9.36 -4.72 13.45
C GLU A 84 -9.74 -4.95 11.99
N VAL A 85 -8.74 -5.14 11.13
CA VAL A 85 -8.90 -5.42 9.70
C VAL A 85 -8.01 -6.60 9.32
N LYS A 86 -8.50 -7.40 8.39
CA LYS A 86 -7.77 -8.52 7.79
C LYS A 86 -7.21 -8.13 6.43
N GLN A 87 -6.18 -8.83 6.02
CA GLN A 87 -5.63 -8.68 4.68
C GLN A 87 -6.74 -8.85 3.62
N GLY A 88 -6.88 -7.86 2.73
CA GLY A 88 -7.91 -7.85 1.69
C GLY A 88 -9.21 -7.13 2.08
N ASP A 89 -9.38 -6.67 3.33
CA ASP A 89 -10.52 -5.84 3.70
C ASP A 89 -10.46 -4.48 3.03
N VAL A 90 -11.62 -3.96 2.61
CA VAL A 90 -11.73 -2.64 1.96
C VAL A 90 -11.55 -1.54 2.99
N LEU A 91 -10.52 -0.70 2.82
CA LEU A 91 -10.23 0.43 3.69
C LEU A 91 -11.00 1.68 3.28
N PHE A 92 -10.96 2.03 2.00
CA PHE A 92 -11.72 3.14 1.44
C PHE A 92 -11.88 2.98 -0.07
N LYS A 93 -12.84 3.71 -0.65
CA LYS A 93 -13.12 3.75 -2.09
C LYS A 93 -12.97 5.15 -2.63
N ILE A 94 -12.37 5.25 -3.80
CA ILE A 94 -12.22 6.48 -4.58
C ILE A 94 -13.30 6.49 -5.65
N ASP A 95 -13.76 7.66 -6.06
CA ASP A 95 -14.77 7.84 -7.12
C ASP A 95 -14.31 7.15 -8.43
N PRO A 96 -14.97 6.08 -8.88
CA PRO A 96 -14.55 5.30 -10.04
C PRO A 96 -14.99 5.93 -11.38
N VAL A 97 -15.92 6.88 -11.39
CA VAL A 97 -16.59 7.38 -12.60
C VAL A 97 -15.60 7.81 -13.70
N ARG A 98 -14.55 8.53 -13.33
CA ARG A 98 -13.54 8.98 -14.30
C ARG A 98 -12.72 7.81 -14.88
N PHE A 99 -12.44 6.81 -14.08
CA PHE A 99 -11.69 5.62 -14.49
C PHE A 99 -12.53 4.72 -15.38
N GLU A 100 -13.82 4.50 -15.05
CA GLU A 100 -14.77 3.79 -15.90
C GLU A 100 -14.93 4.45 -17.27
N GLN A 101 -15.08 5.77 -17.31
CA GLN A 101 -15.15 6.52 -18.55
C GLN A 101 -13.87 6.35 -19.39
N LYS A 102 -12.69 6.31 -18.75
CA LYS A 102 -11.42 6.07 -19.45
C LYS A 102 -11.37 4.67 -20.03
N VAL A 103 -11.74 3.64 -19.26
CA VAL A 103 -11.84 2.24 -19.74
C VAL A 103 -12.77 2.16 -20.94
N ASN A 104 -13.97 2.72 -20.85
CA ASN A 104 -14.96 2.69 -21.92
C ASN A 104 -14.45 3.42 -23.18
N SER A 105 -13.78 4.56 -23.02
CA SER A 105 -13.21 5.32 -24.14
C SER A 105 -12.12 4.53 -24.87
N VAL A 106 -11.19 3.90 -24.14
CA VAL A 106 -10.12 3.09 -24.74
C VAL A 106 -10.68 1.82 -25.38
N ALA A 107 -11.65 1.16 -24.74
CA ALA A 107 -12.32 -0.01 -25.30
C ALA A 107 -13.04 0.29 -26.62
N ALA A 108 -13.70 1.46 -26.72
CA ALA A 108 -14.33 1.90 -27.95
C ALA A 108 -13.31 2.14 -29.08
N ARG A 109 -12.16 2.78 -28.75
CA ARG A 109 -11.05 2.98 -29.72
C ARG A 109 -10.45 1.65 -30.18
N LEU A 110 -10.26 0.70 -29.25
CA LEU A 110 -9.77 -0.63 -29.60
C LEU A 110 -10.72 -1.36 -30.55
N THR A 111 -12.02 -1.27 -30.30
CA THR A 111 -13.05 -1.84 -31.18
C THR A 111 -13.00 -1.21 -32.58
N ALA A 112 -12.96 0.11 -32.68
CA ALA A 112 -12.83 0.82 -33.94
C ALA A 112 -11.55 0.42 -34.72
N SER A 113 -10.43 0.29 -34.00
CA SER A 113 -9.15 -0.13 -34.58
C SER A 113 -9.19 -1.56 -35.12
N LYS A 114 -9.88 -2.49 -34.44
CA LYS A 114 -10.11 -3.86 -34.91
C LYS A 114 -10.99 -3.91 -36.16
N GLU A 115 -12.04 -3.08 -36.25
CA GLU A 115 -12.87 -2.99 -37.44
C GLU A 115 -12.10 -2.38 -38.64
N SER A 116 -11.22 -1.39 -38.38
CA SER A 116 -10.28 -0.88 -39.38
C SER A 116 -9.37 -1.96 -39.92
N LEU A 117 -8.75 -2.79 -39.06
CA LEU A 117 -7.93 -3.91 -39.48
C LEU A 117 -8.70 -4.88 -40.37
N LYS A 118 -9.95 -5.17 -40.04
CA LYS A 118 -10.83 -6.04 -40.85
C LYS A 118 -11.07 -5.46 -42.24
N SER A 119 -11.29 -4.13 -42.34
CA SER A 119 -11.42 -3.43 -43.59
C SER A 119 -10.17 -3.50 -44.46
N ILE A 120 -8.99 -3.20 -43.86
CA ILE A 120 -7.68 -3.31 -44.54
C ILE A 120 -7.41 -4.76 -44.99
N SER A 121 -7.75 -5.74 -44.17
CA SER A 121 -7.60 -7.16 -44.51
C SER A 121 -8.52 -7.58 -45.69
N ALA A 122 -9.70 -6.96 -45.83
CA ALA A 122 -10.54 -7.19 -46.99
C ALA A 122 -9.92 -6.59 -48.29
N ARG A 123 -9.30 -5.41 -48.16
CA ARG A 123 -8.56 -4.79 -49.29
C ARG A 123 -7.35 -5.65 -49.71
N LEU A 124 -6.62 -6.23 -48.70
CA LEU A 124 -5.52 -7.13 -49.00
C LEU A 124 -5.96 -8.34 -49.87
N ARG A 125 -7.09 -8.97 -49.47
CA ARG A 125 -7.64 -10.09 -50.26
C ARG A 125 -7.91 -9.71 -51.72
N SER A 126 -8.47 -8.51 -51.98
CA SER A 126 -8.70 -8.01 -53.33
C SER A 126 -7.37 -7.78 -54.06
N ALA A 127 -6.40 -7.12 -53.41
CA ALA A 127 -5.10 -6.83 -54.04
C ALA A 127 -4.32 -8.15 -54.39
N VAL A 128 -4.41 -9.18 -53.52
CA VAL A 128 -3.83 -10.49 -53.80
C VAL A 128 -4.47 -11.13 -55.01
N LEU A 129 -5.80 -11.08 -55.16
CA LEU A 129 -6.48 -11.61 -56.35
C LEU A 129 -6.05 -10.89 -57.66
N ASP A 130 -5.88 -9.56 -57.59
CA ASP A 130 -5.42 -8.79 -58.73
C ASP A 130 -3.99 -9.10 -59.11
N ARG A 131 -3.07 -9.28 -58.14
CA ARG A 131 -1.71 -9.74 -58.37
C ARG A 131 -1.70 -11.15 -59.00
N ASP A 132 -2.54 -12.06 -58.49
CA ASP A 132 -2.57 -13.46 -58.98
C ASP A 132 -3.12 -13.49 -60.44
N ARG A 133 -4.09 -12.61 -60.80
CA ARG A 133 -4.54 -12.45 -62.20
C ARG A 133 -3.42 -11.91 -63.08
N ALA A 134 -2.68 -10.88 -62.66
CA ALA A 134 -1.53 -10.34 -63.40
C ALA A 134 -0.46 -11.38 -63.61
N LYS A 135 -0.15 -12.19 -62.59
CA LYS A 135 0.80 -13.27 -62.63
C LYS A 135 0.39 -14.35 -63.63
N GLU A 136 -0.90 -14.74 -63.67
CA GLU A 136 -1.41 -15.72 -64.61
C GLU A 136 -1.39 -15.20 -66.05
N LEU A 137 -1.76 -13.93 -66.28
CA LEU A 137 -1.66 -13.31 -67.60
C LEU A 137 -0.24 -13.28 -68.10
N MET A 138 0.73 -13.01 -67.24
CA MET A 138 2.15 -13.04 -67.57
C MET A 138 2.63 -14.45 -67.90
N ARG A 139 2.22 -15.46 -67.14
CA ARG A 139 2.53 -16.86 -67.41
C ARG A 139 2.02 -17.33 -68.80
N ARG A 140 0.88 -16.76 -69.24
CA ARG A 140 0.31 -17.04 -70.57
C ARG A 140 0.95 -16.22 -71.70
N GLY A 141 1.92 -15.37 -71.39
CA GLY A 141 2.63 -14.55 -72.38
C GLY A 141 1.89 -13.32 -72.92
N ILE A 142 0.73 -12.96 -72.31
CA ILE A 142 -0.11 -11.80 -72.70
C ILE A 142 -0.08 -10.67 -71.66
N GLY A 143 0.55 -10.88 -70.48
CA GLY A 143 0.72 -9.88 -69.45
C GLY A 143 2.03 -9.07 -69.58
N LYS A 144 2.05 -7.87 -68.97
CA LYS A 144 3.26 -7.03 -68.89
C LYS A 144 3.92 -7.19 -67.53
N GLN A 145 5.26 -7.26 -67.49
CA GLN A 145 6.03 -7.30 -66.22
C GLN A 145 5.66 -6.14 -65.27
N ARG A 146 5.53 -4.93 -65.86
CA ARG A 146 5.13 -3.73 -65.08
C ARG A 146 3.83 -3.90 -64.33
N ASP A 147 2.82 -4.56 -64.91
CA ASP A 147 1.53 -4.75 -64.27
C ASP A 147 1.63 -5.70 -63.05
N LEU A 148 2.49 -6.74 -63.14
CA LEU A 148 2.78 -7.60 -62.03
C LEU A 148 3.53 -6.84 -60.91
N ASP A 149 4.54 -6.03 -61.26
CA ASP A 149 5.34 -5.27 -60.30
C ASP A 149 4.47 -4.25 -59.56
N VAL A 150 3.54 -3.57 -60.23
CA VAL A 150 2.60 -2.63 -59.64
C VAL A 150 1.61 -3.31 -58.70
N THR A 151 1.07 -4.47 -59.10
CA THR A 151 0.13 -5.20 -58.25
C THR A 151 0.83 -5.81 -57.01
N GLN A 152 2.09 -6.28 -57.19
CA GLN A 152 2.89 -6.75 -56.05
C GLN A 152 3.20 -5.60 -55.09
N ALA A 153 3.65 -4.46 -55.54
CA ALA A 153 3.90 -3.29 -54.74
C ALA A 153 2.65 -2.86 -53.91
N ASN A 154 1.45 -2.96 -54.53
CA ASN A 154 0.20 -2.68 -53.84
C ASN A 154 -0.12 -3.69 -52.70
N VAL A 155 0.18 -4.99 -52.93
CA VAL A 155 0.07 -6.03 -51.88
C VAL A 155 1.03 -5.73 -50.73
N ASP A 156 2.27 -5.37 -51.03
CA ASP A 156 3.30 -5.08 -50.05
C ASP A 156 2.93 -3.83 -49.21
N ASP A 157 2.41 -2.77 -49.87
CA ASP A 157 1.93 -1.56 -49.17
C ASP A 157 0.78 -1.87 -48.21
N ILE A 158 -0.26 -2.59 -48.66
CA ILE A 158 -1.38 -2.97 -47.82
C ILE A 158 -0.93 -3.89 -46.66
N THR A 159 0.06 -4.76 -46.89
CA THR A 159 0.62 -5.62 -45.85
C THR A 159 1.29 -4.75 -44.77
N ALA A 160 2.08 -3.75 -45.16
CA ALA A 160 2.70 -2.81 -44.23
C ALA A 160 1.66 -2.03 -43.45
N GLN A 161 0.53 -1.62 -44.07
CA GLN A 161 -0.60 -0.97 -43.40
C GLN A 161 -1.26 -1.90 -42.35
N ILE A 162 -1.40 -3.18 -42.63
CA ILE A 162 -1.88 -4.19 -41.69
C ILE A 162 -0.97 -4.29 -40.47
N ASP A 163 0.34 -4.34 -40.68
CA ASP A 163 1.30 -4.47 -39.57
C ASP A 163 1.33 -3.21 -38.72
N GLN A 164 1.24 -2.03 -39.32
CA GLN A 164 1.04 -0.78 -38.59
C GLN A 164 -0.25 -0.79 -37.76
N GLN A 165 -1.35 -1.27 -38.35
CA GLN A 165 -2.65 -1.32 -37.66
C GLN A 165 -2.63 -2.34 -36.49
N LYS A 166 -1.92 -3.47 -36.64
CA LYS A 166 -1.71 -4.44 -35.55
C LYS A 166 -0.94 -3.82 -34.37
N ALA A 167 0.14 -3.09 -34.66
CA ALA A 167 0.90 -2.37 -33.65
C ALA A 167 0.02 -1.34 -32.88
N THR A 168 -0.86 -0.64 -33.63
CA THR A 168 -1.83 0.27 -32.99
C THR A 168 -2.83 -0.46 -32.09
N ILE A 169 -3.27 -1.66 -32.48
CA ILE A 169 -4.17 -2.49 -31.65
C ILE A 169 -3.46 -2.95 -30.37
N GLU A 170 -2.20 -3.36 -30.49
CA GLU A 170 -1.40 -3.78 -29.34
C GLU A 170 -1.18 -2.63 -28.34
N ASP A 171 -0.88 -1.44 -28.82
CA ASP A 171 -0.78 -0.22 -28.00
C ASP A 171 -2.11 0.09 -27.29
N LEU A 172 -3.24 0.01 -27.99
CA LEU A 172 -4.57 0.22 -27.38
C LEU A 172 -4.94 -0.87 -26.37
N GLN A 173 -4.47 -2.11 -26.56
CA GLN A 173 -4.65 -3.17 -25.58
C GLN A 173 -3.85 -2.92 -24.30
N ALA A 174 -2.60 -2.43 -24.43
CA ALA A 174 -1.79 -2.04 -23.29
C ALA A 174 -2.45 -0.85 -22.52
N GLN A 175 -2.93 0.16 -23.23
CA GLN A 175 -3.66 1.29 -22.65
C GLN A 175 -4.95 0.85 -21.95
N LEU A 176 -5.67 -0.13 -22.49
CA LEU A 176 -6.87 -0.68 -21.87
C LEU A 176 -6.53 -1.39 -20.56
N SER A 177 -5.48 -2.21 -20.56
CA SER A 177 -5.00 -2.88 -19.35
C SER A 177 -4.57 -1.88 -18.26
N GLU A 178 -3.87 -0.83 -18.64
CA GLU A 178 -3.51 0.26 -17.71
C GLU A 178 -4.76 0.95 -17.14
N ALA A 179 -5.73 1.27 -17.98
CA ALA A 179 -6.98 1.90 -17.54
C ALA A 179 -7.78 1.00 -16.60
N GLN A 180 -7.81 -0.32 -16.85
CA GLN A 180 -8.44 -1.31 -15.96
C GLN A 180 -7.73 -1.41 -14.62
N ASN A 181 -6.39 -1.51 -14.61
CA ASN A 181 -5.59 -1.51 -13.39
C ASN A 181 -5.84 -0.25 -12.56
N ASN A 182 -5.91 0.92 -13.19
CA ASN A 182 -6.20 2.18 -12.50
C ASN A 182 -7.64 2.19 -11.92
N LEU A 183 -8.60 1.56 -12.58
CA LEU A 183 -9.95 1.40 -12.06
C LEU A 183 -9.97 0.46 -10.85
N ASP A 184 -9.28 -0.66 -10.92
CA ASP A 184 -9.20 -1.63 -9.80
C ASP A 184 -8.54 -0.98 -8.56
N GLN A 185 -7.59 -0.08 -8.76
CA GLN A 185 -6.92 0.67 -7.69
C GLN A 185 -7.76 1.78 -7.06
N THR A 186 -8.99 2.03 -7.54
CA THR A 186 -9.95 2.91 -6.87
C THR A 186 -10.49 2.31 -5.57
N VAL A 187 -10.39 1.01 -5.39
CA VAL A 187 -10.71 0.32 -4.13
C VAL A 187 -9.41 -0.04 -3.44
N VAL A 188 -9.18 0.54 -2.28
CA VAL A 188 -7.96 0.34 -1.50
C VAL A 188 -8.20 -0.70 -0.43
N TYR A 189 -7.37 -1.74 -0.44
CA TYR A 189 -7.46 -2.88 0.46
C TYR A 189 -6.35 -2.85 1.53
N ALA A 190 -6.59 -3.53 2.65
CA ALA A 190 -5.60 -3.75 3.69
C ALA A 190 -4.48 -4.67 3.18
N PRO A 191 -3.20 -4.27 3.27
CA PRO A 191 -2.07 -5.08 2.81
C PRO A 191 -1.74 -6.25 3.75
N SER A 192 -2.14 -6.17 5.01
CA SER A 192 -1.90 -7.17 6.05
C SER A 192 -2.94 -7.07 7.16
N ASP A 193 -3.00 -8.07 8.02
CA ASP A 193 -3.80 -8.03 9.25
C ASP A 193 -3.28 -6.95 10.20
N GLY A 194 -4.17 -6.27 10.91
CA GLY A 194 -3.78 -5.23 11.85
C GLY A 194 -4.93 -4.37 12.34
N TYR A 195 -4.60 -3.20 12.89
CA TYR A 195 -5.57 -2.22 13.40
C TYR A 195 -5.43 -0.90 12.66
N VAL A 196 -6.54 -0.26 12.36
CA VAL A 196 -6.57 1.10 11.77
C VAL A 196 -6.25 2.11 12.85
N LEU A 197 -5.04 2.71 12.82
CA LEU A 197 -4.62 3.68 13.84
C LEU A 197 -5.19 5.07 13.59
N GLN A 198 -4.95 5.61 12.40
CA GLN A 198 -5.36 6.97 12.04
C GLN A 198 -5.79 7.05 10.58
N MET A 199 -6.84 7.81 10.33
CA MET A 199 -7.30 8.14 8.98
C MET A 199 -7.06 9.62 8.70
N ALA A 200 -6.14 9.93 7.78
CA ALA A 200 -5.83 11.28 7.32
C ALA A 200 -6.37 11.48 5.89
N LEU A 201 -7.67 11.24 5.69
CA LEU A 201 -8.34 11.45 4.40
C LEU A 201 -8.84 12.90 4.35
N ARG A 202 -8.32 13.67 3.38
CA ARG A 202 -8.75 15.03 3.08
C ARG A 202 -9.48 15.08 1.74
#